data_23137b29a421af68699f42fb1016a1c1
#
_entry.id   23137b29a421af68699f42fb1016a1c1
#
_cell.length_a   1.000
_cell.length_b   1.000
_cell.length_c   1.000
_cell.angle_alpha   90.00
_cell.angle_beta   90.00
_cell.angle_gamma   90.00
#
_symmetry.space_group_name_H-M   'P 1'
#
loop_
_entity.id
_entity.type
_entity.pdbx_description
1 polymer ?
#
loop_
_entity_poly.entity_id
_entity_poly.type
_entity_poly.pdbx_seq_one_letter_code
_entity_poly.pdbx_strand_id
1 'polypeptide(L)'
;NQELNDWLDSLDAVVENHGRDGAKIILEKLEQRAKDLRVLYSPVPYSPYRNTISQYDQGIYPGDLAIEEKITAILRWNALTMVMKANKNYGGLGGHIASYASFAEVFETGFNHFFRGGEEADLIFYQSQCTTGIYARSFLEGRLSKNHLENYRQELNEQGLSSYCHPYLMKDYWTFTTASMGIGLVNAIYQARFMKYLENRNLLKTNKRVWGLFGDGEMDEPESLAGL
;
A
#
# COMPACT_ATOMS: atom_id res chain seq x y z
N ASN A 1 31.49 6.78 -29.88
CA ASN A 1 31.60 5.50 -30.55
C ASN A 1 30.51 5.42 -31.62
N GLN A 2 30.93 5.52 -32.90
CA GLN A 2 29.98 5.66 -34.01
C GLN A 2 29.03 4.44 -34.08
N GLU A 3 29.57 3.24 -33.91
CA GLU A 3 28.80 1.99 -33.94
C GLU A 3 27.68 1.96 -32.87
N LEU A 4 27.93 2.51 -31.67
CA LEU A 4 26.88 2.59 -30.63
C LEU A 4 25.77 3.57 -31.07
N ASN A 5 26.13 4.68 -31.68
CA ASN A 5 25.15 5.65 -32.18
C ASN A 5 24.30 5.02 -33.30
N ASP A 6 24.93 4.28 -34.24
CA ASP A 6 24.21 3.58 -35.31
C ASP A 6 23.17 2.57 -34.75
N TRP A 7 23.49 1.91 -33.65
CA TRP A 7 22.56 1.03 -32.96
C TRP A 7 21.40 1.78 -32.29
N LEU A 8 21.67 2.94 -31.65
CA LEU A 8 20.65 3.78 -31.05
C LEU A 8 19.72 4.35 -32.11
N ASP A 9 20.27 4.89 -33.19
CA ASP A 9 19.50 5.41 -34.34
C ASP A 9 18.62 4.32 -34.99
N SER A 10 19.16 3.09 -35.07
CA SER A 10 18.38 1.94 -35.55
C SER A 10 17.20 1.59 -34.65
N LEU A 11 17.39 1.68 -33.32
CA LEU A 11 16.30 1.44 -32.38
C LEU A 11 15.24 2.55 -32.47
N ASP A 12 15.66 3.81 -32.60
CA ASP A 12 14.74 4.94 -32.78
C ASP A 12 13.90 4.75 -34.04
N ALA A 13 14.54 4.38 -35.17
CA ALA A 13 13.83 4.08 -36.41
C ALA A 13 12.83 2.91 -36.28
N VAL A 14 13.15 1.90 -35.48
CA VAL A 14 12.21 0.81 -35.19
C VAL A 14 11.01 1.31 -34.40
N VAL A 15 11.22 2.16 -33.42
CA VAL A 15 10.12 2.76 -32.61
C VAL A 15 9.22 3.62 -33.51
N GLU A 16 9.81 4.41 -34.40
CA GLU A 16 9.05 5.26 -35.35
C GLU A 16 8.23 4.45 -36.34
N ASN A 17 8.78 3.36 -36.89
CA ASN A 17 8.13 2.58 -37.94
C ASN A 17 7.19 1.47 -37.41
N HIS A 18 7.49 0.88 -36.28
CA HIS A 18 6.79 -0.30 -35.75
C HIS A 18 6.21 -0.09 -34.34
N GLY A 19 6.35 1.11 -33.79
CA GLY A 19 5.91 1.42 -32.45
C GLY A 19 6.73 0.73 -31.34
N ARG A 20 6.34 0.97 -30.09
CA ARG A 20 7.03 0.42 -28.91
C ARG A 20 6.96 -1.10 -28.83
N ASP A 21 5.84 -1.70 -29.25
CA ASP A 21 5.68 -3.16 -29.25
C ASP A 21 6.62 -3.85 -30.23
N GLY A 22 6.82 -3.27 -31.41
CA GLY A 22 7.80 -3.73 -32.37
C GLY A 22 9.24 -3.66 -31.85
N ALA A 23 9.59 -2.54 -31.20
CA ALA A 23 10.89 -2.39 -30.56
C ALA A 23 11.12 -3.41 -29.44
N LYS A 24 10.09 -3.69 -28.62
CA LYS A 24 10.14 -4.70 -27.56
C LYS A 24 10.47 -6.08 -28.10
N ILE A 25 9.81 -6.51 -29.18
CA ILE A 25 10.05 -7.81 -29.82
C ILE A 25 11.50 -7.92 -30.32
N ILE A 26 12.05 -6.84 -30.88
CA ILE A 26 13.44 -6.82 -31.36
C ILE A 26 14.41 -6.92 -30.18
N LEU A 27 14.20 -6.16 -29.11
CA LEU A 27 15.03 -6.20 -27.93
C LEU A 27 15.04 -7.59 -27.26
N GLU A 28 13.88 -8.25 -27.16
CA GLU A 28 13.78 -9.62 -26.65
C GLU A 28 14.57 -10.63 -27.51
N LYS A 29 14.53 -10.48 -28.84
CA LYS A 29 15.33 -11.32 -29.75
C LYS A 29 16.82 -11.04 -29.67
N LEU A 30 17.22 -9.79 -29.48
CA LEU A 30 18.63 -9.42 -29.29
C LEU A 30 19.15 -9.98 -27.96
N GLU A 31 18.35 -9.92 -26.89
CA GLU A 31 18.70 -10.52 -25.61
C GLU A 31 18.85 -12.05 -25.74
N GLN A 32 17.94 -12.73 -26.43
CA GLN A 32 18.08 -14.15 -26.67
C GLN A 32 19.33 -14.48 -27.48
N ARG A 33 19.63 -13.69 -28.52
CA ARG A 33 20.83 -13.86 -29.32
C ARG A 33 22.12 -13.65 -28.53
N ALA A 34 22.12 -12.68 -27.62
CA ALA A 34 23.24 -12.47 -26.70
C ALA A 34 23.49 -13.69 -25.80
N LYS A 35 22.43 -14.31 -25.28
CA LYS A 35 22.49 -15.56 -24.51
C LYS A 35 23.08 -16.70 -25.33
N ASP A 36 22.64 -16.88 -26.58
CA ASP A 36 23.14 -17.92 -27.49
C ASP A 36 24.64 -17.74 -27.78
N LEU A 37 25.09 -16.52 -27.92
CA LEU A 37 26.48 -16.16 -28.14
C LEU A 37 27.33 -16.17 -26.85
N ARG A 38 26.74 -16.53 -25.70
CA ARG A 38 27.38 -16.52 -24.38
C ARG A 38 27.99 -15.16 -24.01
N VAL A 39 27.40 -14.07 -24.49
CA VAL A 39 27.72 -12.75 -24.00
C VAL A 39 27.28 -12.69 -22.56
N LEU A 40 28.22 -12.54 -21.63
CA LEU A 40 27.93 -12.35 -20.20
C LEU A 40 27.31 -10.96 -20.02
N TYR A 41 26.06 -10.86 -20.35
CA TYR A 41 25.21 -9.74 -20.07
C TYR A 41 24.32 -10.10 -18.88
N SER A 42 24.63 -9.49 -17.75
CA SER A 42 23.70 -9.50 -16.62
C SER A 42 22.88 -8.21 -16.75
N PRO A 43 21.59 -8.28 -17.07
CA PRO A 43 20.73 -7.10 -16.92
C PRO A 43 20.93 -6.65 -15.48
N VAL A 44 21.28 -5.39 -15.28
CA VAL A 44 21.49 -4.82 -13.93
C VAL A 44 20.25 -5.18 -13.11
N PRO A 45 20.36 -6.07 -12.11
CA PRO A 45 19.18 -6.53 -11.33
C PRO A 45 18.54 -5.38 -10.55
N TYR A 46 19.24 -4.27 -10.45
CA TYR A 46 18.73 -3.02 -9.93
C TYR A 46 18.56 -2.03 -11.08
N SER A 47 17.52 -2.24 -11.91
CA SER A 47 17.04 -1.10 -12.69
C SER A 47 16.64 -0.01 -11.69
N PRO A 48 16.98 1.28 -11.93
CA PRO A 48 16.35 2.33 -11.18
C PRO A 48 14.84 2.06 -11.23
N TYR A 49 14.16 2.20 -10.08
CA TYR A 49 12.74 1.94 -9.94
C TYR A 49 11.99 2.42 -11.18
N ARG A 50 11.54 1.49 -11.98
CA ARG A 50 10.75 1.79 -13.17
C ARG A 50 9.32 1.40 -12.88
N ASN A 51 8.43 2.35 -12.95
CA ASN A 51 7.02 2.04 -13.05
C ASN A 51 6.79 1.12 -14.25
N THR A 52 5.95 0.11 -14.09
CA THR A 52 5.52 -0.77 -15.18
C THR A 52 4.76 0.01 -16.25
N ILE A 53 4.17 1.15 -15.89
CA ILE A 53 3.54 2.10 -16.79
C ILE A 53 4.48 3.30 -16.92
N SER A 54 4.87 3.62 -18.17
CA SER A 54 5.67 4.80 -18.47
C SER A 54 4.93 6.07 -18.02
N GLN A 55 5.67 7.07 -17.54
CA GLN A 55 5.07 8.38 -17.22
C GLN A 55 4.34 9.03 -18.40
N TYR A 56 4.72 8.69 -19.63
CA TYR A 56 4.05 9.17 -20.86
C TYR A 56 2.73 8.46 -21.14
N ASP A 57 2.52 7.29 -20.53
CA ASP A 57 1.33 6.47 -20.69
C ASP A 57 0.40 6.58 -19.47
N GLN A 58 0.76 7.40 -18.49
CA GLN A 58 -0.08 7.66 -17.32
C GLN A 58 -1.34 8.41 -17.73
N GLY A 59 -2.47 7.93 -17.22
CA GLY A 59 -3.73 8.66 -17.33
C GLY A 59 -3.70 10.01 -16.58
N ILE A 60 -4.66 10.85 -16.88
CA ILE A 60 -4.85 12.10 -16.14
C ILE A 60 -5.19 11.73 -14.69
N TYR A 61 -4.52 12.39 -13.74
CA TYR A 61 -4.82 12.21 -12.32
C TYR A 61 -6.29 12.54 -12.02
N PRO A 62 -7.07 11.64 -11.39
CA PRO A 62 -8.52 11.80 -11.28
C PRO A 62 -8.96 12.77 -10.18
N GLY A 63 -8.04 13.22 -9.31
CA GLY A 63 -8.30 14.08 -8.17
C GLY A 63 -7.73 15.48 -8.32
N ASP A 64 -7.89 16.28 -7.26
CA ASP A 64 -7.19 17.55 -7.09
C ASP A 64 -5.93 17.33 -6.26
N LEU A 65 -4.78 17.21 -6.93
CA LEU A 65 -3.50 16.91 -6.29
C LEU A 65 -3.13 17.94 -5.21
N ALA A 66 -3.42 19.22 -5.43
CA ALA A 66 -3.09 20.29 -4.47
C ALA A 66 -3.91 20.15 -3.17
N ILE A 67 -5.18 19.77 -3.28
CA ILE A 67 -6.04 19.50 -2.12
C ILE A 67 -5.56 18.24 -1.40
N GLU A 68 -5.25 17.18 -2.11
CA GLU A 68 -4.83 15.90 -1.55
C GLU A 68 -3.47 16.00 -0.84
N GLU A 69 -2.51 16.71 -1.39
CA GLU A 69 -1.23 17.03 -0.74
C GLU A 69 -1.44 17.79 0.57
N LYS A 70 -2.37 18.75 0.57
CA LYS A 70 -2.72 19.51 1.77
C LYS A 70 -3.37 18.62 2.85
N ILE A 71 -4.26 17.72 2.45
CA ILE A 71 -4.90 16.75 3.35
C ILE A 71 -3.81 15.83 3.94
N THR A 72 -2.95 15.27 3.12
CA THR A 72 -1.84 14.40 3.54
C THR A 72 -0.93 15.12 4.55
N ALA A 73 -0.60 16.39 4.30
CA ALA A 73 0.20 17.18 5.23
C ALA A 73 -0.49 17.37 6.59
N ILE A 74 -1.80 17.64 6.61
CA ILE A 74 -2.60 17.76 7.82
C ILE A 74 -2.61 16.43 8.59
N LEU A 75 -2.80 15.32 7.90
CA LEU A 75 -2.85 14.00 8.50
C LEU A 75 -1.52 13.60 9.12
N ARG A 76 -0.41 13.83 8.41
CA ARG A 76 0.96 13.61 8.93
C ARG A 76 1.21 14.45 10.19
N TRP A 77 0.77 15.70 10.19
CA TRP A 77 0.87 16.57 11.36
C TRP A 77 0.04 16.07 12.53
N ASN A 78 -1.20 15.67 12.30
CA ASN A 78 -2.10 15.14 13.32
C ASN A 78 -1.55 13.84 13.93
N ALA A 79 -1.06 12.92 13.11
CA ALA A 79 -0.44 11.67 13.57
C ALA A 79 0.78 11.94 14.45
N LEU A 80 1.69 12.81 14.01
CA LEU A 80 2.86 13.20 14.80
C LEU A 80 2.47 13.85 16.12
N THR A 81 1.55 14.81 16.08
CA THR A 81 1.11 15.55 17.27
C THR A 81 0.44 14.64 18.30
N MET A 82 -0.39 13.69 17.85
CA MET A 82 -1.03 12.68 18.69
C MET A 82 0.01 11.87 19.45
N VAL A 83 1.01 11.33 18.75
CA VAL A 83 2.09 10.53 19.35
C VAL A 83 2.94 11.36 20.31
N MET A 84 3.34 12.57 19.92
CA MET A 84 4.16 13.44 20.77
C MET A 84 3.43 13.83 22.07
N LYS A 85 2.13 14.15 21.98
CA LYS A 85 1.33 14.46 23.17
C LYS A 85 1.19 13.25 24.09
N ALA A 86 0.90 12.07 23.55
CA ALA A 86 0.80 10.85 24.33
C ALA A 86 2.12 10.52 25.03
N ASN A 87 3.25 10.59 24.34
CA ASN A 87 4.56 10.36 24.96
C ASN A 87 4.91 11.39 26.04
N LYS A 88 4.50 12.64 25.86
CA LYS A 88 4.70 13.68 26.87
C LYS A 88 3.85 13.45 28.13
N ASN A 89 2.61 13.02 27.95
CA ASN A 89 1.65 12.92 29.05
C ASN A 89 1.77 11.60 29.83
N TYR A 90 2.12 10.51 29.16
CA TYR A 90 2.09 9.15 29.72
C TYR A 90 3.45 8.44 29.73
N GLY A 91 4.53 9.15 29.35
CA GLY A 91 5.87 8.55 29.23
C GLY A 91 6.01 7.76 27.93
N GLY A 92 7.18 7.28 27.62
CA GLY A 92 7.59 6.73 26.32
C GLY A 92 6.73 5.61 25.73
N LEU A 93 5.48 5.90 25.36
CA LEU A 93 4.53 4.95 24.76
C LEU A 93 4.90 4.51 23.34
N GLY A 94 5.79 5.25 22.67
CA GLY A 94 6.11 5.03 21.27
C GLY A 94 5.02 5.50 20.32
N GLY A 95 4.95 4.95 19.09
CA GLY A 95 3.90 5.33 18.13
C GLY A 95 4.23 5.13 16.66
N HIS A 96 5.24 4.37 16.29
CA HIS A 96 5.53 3.90 14.91
C HIS A 96 5.37 4.95 13.80
N ILE A 97 5.83 6.19 14.03
CA ILE A 97 5.69 7.29 13.07
C ILE A 97 6.40 6.99 11.75
N ALA A 98 7.56 6.32 11.80
CA ALA A 98 8.31 5.97 10.60
C ALA A 98 7.53 4.97 9.72
N SER A 99 6.89 3.98 10.31
CA SER A 99 6.04 3.03 9.58
C SER A 99 4.89 3.76 8.89
N TYR A 100 4.19 4.63 9.60
CA TYR A 100 3.14 5.45 8.98
C TYR A 100 3.68 6.36 7.88
N ALA A 101 4.85 6.99 8.08
CA ALA A 101 5.44 7.87 7.08
C ALA A 101 5.68 7.15 5.73
N SER A 102 6.08 5.87 5.78
CA SER A 102 6.25 5.04 4.58
C SER A 102 4.93 4.72 3.89
N PHE A 103 3.84 4.55 4.65
CA PHE A 103 2.52 4.21 4.12
C PHE A 103 1.62 5.41 3.83
N ALA A 104 2.00 6.63 4.23
CA ALA A 104 1.10 7.77 4.19
C ALA A 104 0.48 8.02 2.80
N GLU A 105 1.30 8.03 1.75
CA GLU A 105 0.81 8.23 0.38
C GLU A 105 -0.05 7.06 -0.11
N VAL A 106 0.30 5.83 0.27
CA VAL A 106 -0.46 4.62 -0.09
C VAL A 106 -1.85 4.67 0.55
N PHE A 107 -1.93 5.04 1.84
CA PHE A 107 -3.21 5.17 2.53
C PHE A 107 -4.08 6.27 1.93
N GLU A 108 -3.52 7.46 1.72
CA GLU A 108 -4.29 8.57 1.19
C GLU A 108 -4.77 8.29 -0.24
N THR A 109 -3.92 7.74 -1.09
CA THR A 109 -4.33 7.29 -2.42
C THR A 109 -5.42 6.22 -2.35
N GLY A 110 -5.27 5.26 -1.43
CA GLY A 110 -6.26 4.22 -1.18
C GLY A 110 -7.61 4.79 -0.75
N PHE A 111 -7.62 5.67 0.25
CA PHE A 111 -8.85 6.30 0.76
C PHE A 111 -9.52 7.23 -0.24
N ASN A 112 -8.74 7.96 -1.03
CA ASN A 112 -9.29 8.94 -1.95
C ASN A 112 -9.81 8.32 -3.25
N HIS A 113 -9.20 7.19 -3.72
CA HIS A 113 -9.45 6.71 -5.08
C HIS A 113 -9.82 5.23 -5.19
N PHE A 114 -9.51 4.39 -4.20
CA PHE A 114 -9.60 2.94 -4.35
C PHE A 114 -10.50 2.24 -3.33
N PHE A 115 -10.44 2.60 -2.06
CA PHE A 115 -11.21 1.93 -1.02
C PHE A 115 -12.65 2.41 -1.03
N ARG A 116 -13.56 1.46 -1.11
CA ARG A 116 -14.99 1.76 -1.13
C ARG A 116 -15.56 1.73 0.28
N GLY A 117 -16.39 2.72 0.60
CA GLY A 117 -17.14 2.82 1.84
C GLY A 117 -18.61 2.42 1.67
N GLY A 118 -19.41 2.63 2.74
CA GLY A 118 -20.84 2.35 2.74
C GLY A 118 -21.20 0.88 3.00
N GLU A 119 -22.40 0.46 2.58
CA GLU A 119 -22.90 -0.90 2.83
C GLU A 119 -22.04 -2.00 2.17
N GLU A 120 -21.54 -1.74 0.97
CA GLU A 120 -20.61 -2.61 0.25
C GLU A 120 -19.15 -2.20 0.45
N ALA A 121 -18.82 -1.69 1.67
CA ALA A 121 -17.46 -1.29 2.01
C ALA A 121 -16.46 -2.44 1.83
N ASP A 122 -15.31 -2.09 1.28
CA ASP A 122 -14.20 -3.03 1.13
C ASP A 122 -13.67 -3.48 2.49
N LEU A 123 -13.05 -4.65 2.53
CA LEU A 123 -12.41 -5.20 3.70
C LEU A 123 -10.91 -4.90 3.65
N ILE A 124 -10.40 -4.17 4.62
CA ILE A 124 -9.02 -3.70 4.61
C ILE A 124 -8.26 -4.26 5.80
N PHE A 125 -7.20 -5.00 5.50
CA PHE A 125 -6.21 -5.46 6.46
C PHE A 125 -5.06 -4.46 6.47
N TYR A 126 -5.07 -3.58 7.48
CA TYR A 126 -4.07 -2.53 7.62
C TYR A 126 -2.78 -3.06 8.24
N GLN A 127 -1.65 -2.50 7.86
CA GLN A 127 -0.42 -2.63 8.62
C GLN A 127 -0.63 -2.00 10.02
N SER A 128 -0.71 -2.83 11.06
CA SER A 128 -1.11 -2.40 12.41
C SER A 128 -0.21 -1.35 13.03
N GLN A 129 1.06 -1.32 12.64
CA GLN A 129 2.00 -0.30 13.09
C GLN A 129 1.67 1.09 12.55
N CYS A 130 0.84 1.18 11.51
CA CYS A 130 0.46 2.43 10.87
C CYS A 130 -0.86 3.03 11.39
N THR A 131 -1.42 2.53 12.50
CA THR A 131 -2.68 3.01 13.10
C THR A 131 -2.71 4.53 13.35
N THR A 132 -1.55 5.14 13.59
CA THR A 132 -1.44 6.60 13.80
C THR A 132 -2.05 7.40 12.66
N GLY A 133 -1.77 7.01 11.41
CA GLY A 133 -2.34 7.67 10.23
C GLY A 133 -3.83 7.42 10.08
N ILE A 134 -4.27 6.19 10.35
CA ILE A 134 -5.68 5.81 10.25
C ILE A 134 -6.51 6.57 11.29
N TYR A 135 -6.01 6.73 12.51
CA TYR A 135 -6.67 7.54 13.54
C TYR A 135 -6.69 9.03 13.17
N ALA A 136 -5.58 9.55 12.62
CA ALA A 136 -5.53 10.93 12.16
C ALA A 136 -6.56 11.17 11.03
N ARG A 137 -6.70 10.25 10.09
CA ARG A 137 -7.71 10.30 9.03
C ARG A 137 -9.12 10.26 9.59
N SER A 138 -9.42 9.31 10.46
CA SER A 138 -10.73 9.20 11.10
C SER A 138 -11.11 10.40 11.95
N PHE A 139 -10.14 11.07 12.55
CA PHE A 139 -10.36 12.34 13.22
C PHE A 139 -10.72 13.45 12.24
N LEU A 140 -10.01 13.56 11.12
CA LEU A 140 -10.33 14.55 10.08
C LEU A 140 -11.71 14.33 9.48
N GLU A 141 -12.14 13.08 9.37
CA GLU A 141 -13.48 12.68 8.89
C GLU A 141 -14.59 12.84 9.95
N GLY A 142 -14.24 13.25 11.17
CA GLY A 142 -15.21 13.41 12.27
C GLY A 142 -15.66 12.10 12.93
N ARG A 143 -15.04 10.97 12.62
CA ARG A 143 -15.33 9.65 13.21
C ARG A 143 -14.71 9.49 14.60
N LEU A 144 -13.62 10.17 14.87
CA LEU A 144 -12.96 10.22 16.16
C LEU A 144 -12.95 11.65 16.71
N SER A 145 -13.09 11.79 18.01
CA SER A 145 -13.01 13.08 18.69
C SER A 145 -11.58 13.41 19.09
N LYS A 146 -11.36 14.67 19.44
CA LYS A 146 -10.08 15.12 20.04
C LYS A 146 -9.71 14.32 21.28
N ASN A 147 -10.71 13.99 22.12
CA ASN A 147 -10.51 13.20 23.33
C ASN A 147 -9.97 11.78 23.00
N HIS A 148 -10.45 11.15 21.93
CA HIS A 148 -9.89 9.88 21.50
C HIS A 148 -8.40 10.00 21.15
N LEU A 149 -7.99 11.03 20.42
CA LEU A 149 -6.59 11.25 20.04
C LEU A 149 -5.69 11.57 21.28
N GLU A 150 -6.23 12.28 22.26
CA GLU A 150 -5.52 12.59 23.51
C GLU A 150 -5.28 11.34 24.38
N ASN A 151 -6.11 10.30 24.20
CA ASN A 151 -5.99 9.00 24.85
C ASN A 151 -5.38 7.93 23.91
N TYR A 152 -4.48 8.31 23.03
CA TYR A 152 -3.75 7.38 22.16
C TYR A 152 -2.93 6.39 22.99
N ARG A 153 -3.07 5.10 22.68
CA ARG A 153 -2.44 3.97 23.40
C ARG A 153 -2.85 3.88 24.89
N GLN A 154 -4.06 4.29 25.20
CA GLN A 154 -4.68 4.12 26.52
C GLN A 154 -5.81 3.07 26.41
N GLU A 155 -5.45 1.85 25.98
CA GLU A 155 -6.38 0.79 25.60
C GLU A 155 -7.36 0.40 26.71
N LEU A 156 -6.95 0.54 27.97
CA LEU A 156 -7.78 0.21 29.13
C LEU A 156 -8.78 1.30 29.51
N ASN A 157 -8.68 2.45 28.86
CA ASN A 157 -9.62 3.54 29.01
C ASN A 157 -10.73 3.43 27.97
N GLU A 158 -11.98 3.51 28.35
CA GLU A 158 -13.14 3.35 27.44
C GLU A 158 -13.11 4.24 26.19
N GLN A 159 -12.43 5.38 26.26
CA GLN A 159 -12.22 6.27 25.12
C GLN A 159 -10.79 6.24 24.57
N GLY A 160 -9.99 5.27 25.01
CA GLY A 160 -8.62 5.10 24.58
C GLY A 160 -8.52 4.47 23.18
N LEU A 161 -7.58 4.96 22.39
CA LEU A 161 -7.25 4.32 21.11
C LEU A 161 -6.28 3.16 21.33
N SER A 162 -6.55 2.02 20.71
CA SER A 162 -5.68 0.86 20.79
C SER A 162 -4.34 1.10 20.08
N SER A 163 -3.27 0.47 20.57
CA SER A 163 -1.94 0.55 19.97
C SER A 163 -1.91 -0.02 18.56
N TYR A 164 -2.73 -1.04 18.32
CA TYR A 164 -2.82 -1.78 17.05
C TYR A 164 -4.28 -2.00 16.65
N CYS A 165 -4.51 -2.50 15.45
CA CYS A 165 -5.84 -2.91 15.00
C CYS A 165 -6.37 -4.02 15.92
N HIS A 166 -7.31 -3.69 16.81
CA HIS A 166 -7.78 -4.60 17.83
C HIS A 166 -9.30 -4.60 17.96
N PRO A 167 -10.01 -5.49 17.26
CA PRO A 167 -11.49 -5.55 17.25
C PRO A 167 -12.13 -5.73 18.63
N TYR A 168 -11.45 -6.38 19.57
CA TYR A 168 -11.98 -6.59 20.91
C TYR A 168 -11.96 -5.29 21.73
N LEU A 169 -10.92 -4.48 21.61
CA LEU A 169 -10.78 -3.21 22.35
C LEU A 169 -11.56 -2.06 21.70
N MET A 170 -11.72 -2.10 20.38
CA MET A 170 -12.43 -1.07 19.60
C MET A 170 -13.40 -1.77 18.62
N LYS A 171 -14.47 -2.37 19.15
CA LYS A 171 -15.41 -3.25 18.43
C LYS A 171 -16.07 -2.60 17.22
N ASP A 172 -16.45 -1.33 17.34
CA ASP A 172 -17.17 -0.60 16.29
C ASP A 172 -16.22 0.12 15.33
N TYR A 173 -14.92 -0.07 15.51
CA TYR A 173 -13.91 0.63 14.73
C TYR A 173 -13.04 -0.34 13.92
N TRP A 174 -12.48 -1.37 14.53
CA TRP A 174 -11.62 -2.34 13.86
C TRP A 174 -12.37 -3.62 13.52
N THR A 175 -12.26 -4.05 12.26
CA THR A 175 -12.83 -5.33 11.80
C THR A 175 -11.85 -6.48 11.97
N PHE A 176 -10.57 -6.24 11.69
CA PHE A 176 -9.54 -7.28 11.68
C PHE A 176 -8.38 -6.93 12.60
N THR A 177 -7.75 -7.97 13.17
CA THR A 177 -6.47 -7.84 13.85
C THR A 177 -5.34 -8.19 12.89
N THR A 178 -4.31 -7.34 12.85
CA THR A 178 -3.15 -7.50 11.95
C THR A 178 -1.83 -7.25 12.69
N ALA A 179 -1.84 -7.27 14.02
CA ALA A 179 -0.66 -6.95 14.83
C ALA A 179 0.46 -8.00 14.72
N SER A 180 0.11 -9.27 14.48
CA SER A 180 1.07 -10.34 14.27
C SER A 180 1.58 -10.29 12.84
N MET A 181 2.84 -9.87 12.69
CA MET A 181 3.51 -9.80 11.39
C MET A 181 3.54 -11.19 10.72
N GLY A 182 3.30 -11.21 9.41
CA GLY A 182 3.17 -12.46 8.63
C GLY A 182 1.78 -13.07 8.64
N ILE A 183 1.07 -13.08 9.77
CA ILE A 183 -0.28 -13.68 9.89
C ILE A 183 -1.36 -12.78 9.26
N GLY A 184 -1.19 -11.48 9.29
CA GLY A 184 -2.13 -10.52 8.71
C GLY A 184 -2.39 -10.79 7.22
N LEU A 185 -1.35 -11.06 6.46
CA LEU A 185 -1.44 -11.42 5.03
C LEU A 185 -2.22 -12.71 4.82
N VAL A 186 -1.88 -13.76 5.57
CA VAL A 186 -2.56 -15.07 5.49
C VAL A 186 -4.06 -14.90 5.77
N ASN A 187 -4.41 -14.11 6.79
CA ASN A 187 -5.81 -13.82 7.11
C ASN A 187 -6.53 -13.09 5.98
N ALA A 188 -5.88 -12.13 5.32
CA ALA A 188 -6.45 -11.42 4.18
C ALA A 188 -6.73 -12.39 3.00
N ILE A 189 -5.77 -13.28 2.70
CA ILE A 189 -5.91 -14.30 1.66
C ILE A 189 -7.07 -15.25 2.01
N TYR A 190 -7.14 -15.74 3.23
CA TYR A 190 -8.22 -16.64 3.64
C TYR A 190 -9.58 -15.93 3.67
N GLN A 191 -9.64 -14.67 4.06
CA GLN A 191 -10.87 -13.88 3.98
C GLN A 191 -11.38 -13.82 2.53
N ALA A 192 -10.50 -13.50 1.57
CA ALA A 192 -10.86 -13.44 0.16
C ALA A 192 -11.31 -14.81 -0.37
N ARG A 193 -10.59 -15.88 -0.02
CA ARG A 193 -10.93 -17.26 -0.41
C ARG A 193 -12.26 -17.70 0.18
N PHE A 194 -12.52 -17.39 1.44
CA PHE A 194 -13.78 -17.74 2.10
C PHE A 194 -14.96 -17.01 1.47
N MET A 195 -14.83 -15.72 1.16
CA MET A 195 -15.86 -14.99 0.41
C MET A 195 -16.14 -15.66 -0.93
N LYS A 196 -15.09 -16.03 -1.66
CA LYS A 196 -15.23 -16.73 -2.95
C LYS A 196 -15.89 -18.11 -2.81
N TYR A 197 -15.59 -18.82 -1.74
CA TYR A 197 -16.28 -20.09 -1.41
C TYR A 197 -17.78 -19.85 -1.17
N LEU A 198 -18.14 -18.84 -0.39
CA LEU A 198 -19.55 -18.52 -0.12
C LEU A 198 -20.30 -18.09 -1.39
N GLU A 199 -19.66 -17.31 -2.27
CA GLU A 199 -20.23 -16.96 -3.59
C GLU A 199 -20.51 -18.21 -4.44
N ASN A 200 -19.54 -19.11 -4.54
CA ASN A 200 -19.66 -20.35 -5.31
C ASN A 200 -20.74 -21.28 -4.75
N ARG A 201 -21.07 -21.14 -3.47
CA ARG A 201 -22.17 -21.87 -2.81
C ARG A 201 -23.50 -21.12 -2.87
N ASN A 202 -23.57 -19.95 -3.49
CA ASN A 202 -24.73 -19.06 -3.54
C ASN A 202 -25.21 -18.62 -2.14
N LEU A 203 -24.32 -18.58 -1.16
CA LEU A 203 -24.59 -18.13 0.22
C LEU A 203 -24.26 -16.65 0.44
N LEU A 204 -23.47 -16.07 -0.42
CA LEU A 204 -23.09 -14.67 -0.39
C LEU A 204 -23.10 -14.11 -1.82
N LYS A 205 -23.61 -12.91 -1.98
CA LYS A 205 -23.46 -12.14 -3.21
C LYS A 205 -22.90 -10.78 -2.82
N THR A 206 -21.66 -10.51 -3.17
CA THR A 206 -20.98 -9.26 -2.81
C THR A 206 -19.97 -8.86 -3.85
N ASN A 207 -19.75 -7.54 -3.96
CA ASN A 207 -18.69 -6.96 -4.78
C ASN A 207 -17.53 -6.43 -3.91
N LYS A 208 -17.53 -6.72 -2.60
CA LYS A 208 -16.49 -6.27 -1.68
C LYS A 208 -15.12 -6.81 -2.11
N ARG A 209 -14.12 -5.97 -2.04
CA ARG A 209 -12.73 -6.35 -2.25
C ARG A 209 -12.05 -6.56 -0.91
N VAL A 210 -11.05 -7.40 -0.89
CA VAL A 210 -10.15 -7.56 0.25
C VAL A 210 -8.82 -6.91 -0.12
N TRP A 211 -8.42 -5.92 0.67
CA TRP A 211 -7.16 -5.21 0.54
C TRP A 211 -6.23 -5.61 1.66
N GLY A 212 -4.99 -5.91 1.35
CA GLY A 212 -3.93 -6.17 2.33
C GLY A 212 -2.82 -5.13 2.17
N LEU A 213 -2.47 -4.45 3.26
CA LEU A 213 -1.45 -3.42 3.34
C LEU A 213 -0.40 -3.86 4.34
N PHE A 214 0.74 -4.36 3.84
CA PHE A 214 1.78 -5.00 4.62
C PHE A 214 3.15 -4.42 4.29
N GLY A 215 4.04 -4.40 5.30
CA GLY A 215 5.42 -3.98 5.11
C GLY A 215 6.24 -5.05 4.39
N ASP A 216 7.31 -4.62 3.72
CA ASP A 216 8.24 -5.50 3.02
C ASP A 216 8.88 -6.54 3.96
N GLY A 217 9.34 -6.13 5.16
CA GLY A 217 9.87 -7.06 6.15
C GLY A 217 8.84 -8.06 6.67
N GLU A 218 7.55 -7.69 6.68
CA GLU A 218 6.46 -8.62 7.03
C GLU A 218 6.24 -9.69 5.95
N MET A 219 6.57 -9.37 4.71
CA MET A 219 6.49 -10.31 3.59
C MET A 219 7.58 -11.38 3.62
N ASP A 220 8.67 -11.14 4.36
CA ASP A 220 9.75 -12.13 4.56
C ASP A 220 9.44 -13.15 5.66
N GLU A 221 8.36 -12.97 6.43
CA GLU A 221 7.93 -13.92 7.44
C GLU A 221 7.49 -15.26 6.78
N PRO A 222 7.84 -16.41 7.38
CA PRO A 222 7.50 -17.72 6.82
C PRO A 222 6.01 -17.90 6.55
N GLU A 223 5.15 -17.36 7.41
CA GLU A 223 3.70 -17.41 7.28
C GLU A 223 3.23 -16.63 6.06
N SER A 224 3.82 -15.46 5.78
CA SER A 224 3.52 -14.67 4.60
C SER A 224 3.87 -15.42 3.33
N LEU A 225 5.07 -15.99 3.26
CA LEU A 225 5.53 -16.78 2.11
C LEU A 225 4.71 -18.05 1.91
N ALA A 226 4.29 -18.71 3.00
CA ALA A 226 3.45 -19.90 2.92
C ALA A 226 2.00 -19.59 2.50
N GLY A 227 1.54 -18.36 2.70
CA GLY A 227 0.20 -17.91 2.33
C GLY A 227 0.03 -17.59 0.84
N LEU A 228 1.11 -17.24 0.16
CA LEU A 228 1.14 -16.91 -1.27
C LEU A 228 1.19 -18.17 -2.13
#